data_37ea189236a41539ccc1973f8858dad0
#
_entry.id   37ea189236a41539ccc1973f8858dad0
#
_cell.length_a   1.000
_cell.length_b   1.000
_cell.length_c   1.000
_cell.angle_alpha   90.00
_cell.angle_beta   90.00
_cell.angle_gamma   90.00
#
_symmetry.space_group_name_H-M   'P 1'
#
loop_
_entity.id
_entity.type
_entity.pdbx_description
1 polymer ?
#
loop_
_entity_poly.entity_id
_entity_poly.type
_entity_poly.pdbx_seq_one_letter_code
_entity_poly.pdbx_strand_id
1 'polypeptide(L)'
;PFYDLDDEIPRRAGMPIPRIFDALGEDTFRQLEREALGSLPSLEGFVVASGGGAFTFPDNWEAAKEHALVVFLDADFPTCYHRVKDSDRPIVRRSTPLQLEELFRSRYPLYQAHCHRTVDASPLPPQVVSSIRALL
;
A
#
# COMPACT_ATOMS: atom_id res chain seq x y z
N PRO A 1 -6.59 17.06 -0.56
CA PRO A 1 -6.84 16.13 0.56
C PRO A 1 -5.93 14.90 0.49
N PHE A 2 -5.67 14.29 1.63
CA PHE A 2 -4.86 13.11 1.77
C PHE A 2 -5.64 12.02 2.51
N TYR A 3 -5.59 10.78 1.99
CA TYR A 3 -6.22 9.61 2.60
C TYR A 3 -5.18 8.51 2.77
N ASP A 4 -5.08 7.95 3.96
CA ASP A 4 -4.32 6.74 4.22
C ASP A 4 -5.30 5.58 4.40
N LEU A 5 -5.17 4.51 3.61
CA LEU A 5 -6.05 3.34 3.74
C LEU A 5 -5.90 2.66 5.10
N ASP A 6 -4.72 2.76 5.72
CA ASP A 6 -4.51 2.24 7.08
C ASP A 6 -5.31 3.01 8.14
N ASP A 7 -5.81 4.21 7.83
CA ASP A 7 -6.73 4.98 8.67
C ASP A 7 -8.19 4.77 8.24
N GLU A 8 -8.46 4.73 6.93
CA GLU A 8 -9.81 4.58 6.38
C GLU A 8 -10.43 3.21 6.69
N ILE A 9 -9.64 2.14 6.60
CA ILE A 9 -10.13 0.79 6.86
C ILE A 9 -10.55 0.60 8.32
N PRO A 10 -9.75 0.98 9.34
CA PRO A 10 -10.18 0.93 10.73
C PRO A 10 -11.43 1.75 11.00
N ARG A 11 -11.53 2.93 10.40
CA ARG A 11 -12.71 3.79 10.55
C ARG A 11 -13.98 3.12 10.03
N ARG A 12 -13.91 2.44 8.89
CA ARG A 12 -15.03 1.72 8.29
C ARG A 12 -15.39 0.44 9.05
N ALA A 13 -14.37 -0.26 9.54
CA ALA A 13 -14.56 -1.53 10.26
C ALA A 13 -14.95 -1.33 11.72
N GLY A 14 -14.70 -0.15 12.30
CA GLY A 14 -14.92 0.11 13.72
C GLY A 14 -13.91 -0.59 14.63
N MET A 15 -12.74 -1.00 14.10
CA MET A 15 -11.70 -1.68 14.87
C MET A 15 -10.33 -1.48 14.22
N PRO A 16 -9.21 -1.56 14.99
CA PRO A 16 -7.86 -1.46 14.43
C PRO A 16 -7.52 -2.60 13.48
N ILE A 17 -6.60 -2.35 12.54
CA ILE A 17 -6.18 -3.35 11.55
C ILE A 17 -5.71 -4.67 12.17
N PRO A 18 -4.85 -4.69 13.22
CA PRO A 18 -4.46 -5.96 13.84
C PRO A 18 -5.65 -6.79 14.31
N ARG A 19 -6.68 -6.13 14.84
CA ARG A 19 -7.89 -6.80 15.29
C ARG A 19 -8.76 -7.31 14.14
N ILE A 20 -8.79 -6.60 13.02
CA ILE A 20 -9.47 -7.06 11.80
C ILE A 20 -8.86 -8.40 11.36
N PHE A 21 -7.53 -8.49 11.29
CA PHE A 21 -6.83 -9.72 10.92
C PHE A 21 -7.11 -10.85 11.90
N ASP A 22 -7.07 -10.56 13.21
CA ASP A 22 -7.25 -11.58 14.25
C ASP A 22 -8.69 -12.08 14.35
N ALA A 23 -9.67 -11.18 14.24
CA ALA A 23 -11.08 -11.51 14.42
C ALA A 23 -11.79 -11.90 13.13
N LEU A 24 -11.44 -11.28 11.99
CA LEU A 24 -12.17 -11.40 10.72
C LEU A 24 -11.33 -12.01 9.60
N GLY A 25 -10.01 -12.09 9.76
CA GLY A 25 -9.10 -12.69 8.80
C GLY A 25 -8.63 -11.74 7.68
N GLU A 26 -7.60 -12.18 6.94
CA GLU A 26 -7.00 -11.41 5.86
C GLU A 26 -7.98 -11.17 4.71
N ASP A 27 -8.80 -12.15 4.35
CA ASP A 27 -9.74 -12.01 3.24
C ASP A 27 -10.73 -10.87 3.48
N THR A 28 -11.23 -10.74 4.71
CA THR A 28 -12.11 -9.63 5.10
C THR A 28 -11.38 -8.30 5.03
N PHE A 29 -10.13 -8.24 5.50
CA PHE A 29 -9.31 -7.04 5.37
C PHE A 29 -9.14 -6.64 3.90
N ARG A 30 -8.85 -7.57 3.00
CA ARG A 30 -8.71 -7.31 1.57
C ARG A 30 -10.01 -6.83 0.93
N GLN A 31 -11.14 -7.33 1.39
CA GLN A 31 -12.46 -6.87 0.95
C GLN A 31 -12.70 -5.41 1.38
N LEU A 32 -12.39 -5.07 2.62
CA LEU A 32 -12.50 -3.70 3.15
C LEU A 32 -11.57 -2.73 2.41
N GLU A 33 -10.36 -3.18 2.11
CA GLU A 33 -9.38 -2.42 1.33
C GLU A 33 -9.91 -2.10 -0.09
N ARG A 34 -10.48 -3.10 -0.76
CA ARG A 34 -11.09 -2.95 -2.08
C ARG A 34 -12.26 -1.99 -2.06
N GLU A 35 -13.14 -2.10 -1.08
CA GLU A 35 -14.29 -1.21 -0.91
C GLU A 35 -13.85 0.23 -0.63
N ALA A 36 -12.84 0.42 0.20
CA ALA A 36 -12.28 1.74 0.49
C ALA A 36 -11.71 2.39 -0.77
N LEU A 37 -10.91 1.66 -1.55
CA LEU A 37 -10.38 2.15 -2.83
C LEU A 37 -11.50 2.47 -3.82
N GLY A 38 -12.50 1.63 -3.93
CA GLY A 38 -13.63 1.80 -4.84
C GLY A 38 -14.51 3.01 -4.54
N SER A 39 -14.49 3.50 -3.31
CA SER A 39 -15.27 4.67 -2.90
C SER A 39 -14.59 6.01 -3.18
N LEU A 40 -13.30 6.01 -3.56
CA LEU A 40 -12.51 7.22 -3.78
C LEU A 40 -12.61 7.85 -5.16
N PRO A 41 -12.99 7.15 -6.25
CA PRO A 41 -12.94 7.70 -7.62
C PRO A 41 -13.80 8.94 -7.87
N SER A 42 -14.78 9.23 -7.01
CA SER A 42 -15.61 10.41 -7.13
C SER A 42 -14.94 11.70 -6.65
N LEU A 43 -13.74 11.60 -6.07
CA LEU A 43 -13.00 12.74 -5.54
C LEU A 43 -11.87 13.12 -6.51
N GLU A 44 -11.70 14.41 -6.75
CA GLU A 44 -10.60 14.93 -7.55
C GLU A 44 -9.60 15.69 -6.68
N GLY A 45 -8.34 15.71 -7.10
CA GLY A 45 -7.29 16.48 -6.46
C GLY A 45 -6.86 15.97 -5.08
N PHE A 46 -6.83 14.65 -4.88
CA PHE A 46 -6.42 14.03 -3.63
C PHE A 46 -5.26 13.04 -3.83
N VAL A 47 -4.61 12.70 -2.72
CA VAL A 47 -3.53 11.71 -2.65
C VAL A 47 -3.94 10.57 -1.73
N VAL A 48 -3.66 9.35 -2.14
CA VAL A 48 -3.96 8.14 -1.35
C VAL A 48 -2.68 7.37 -1.08
N ALA A 49 -2.43 7.04 0.18
CA ALA A 49 -1.46 6.03 0.57
C ALA A 49 -2.18 4.68 0.67
N SER A 50 -1.88 3.77 -0.26
CA SER A 50 -2.62 2.51 -0.39
C SER A 50 -2.06 1.36 0.43
N GLY A 51 -0.85 1.52 0.98
CA GLY A 51 -0.14 0.41 1.63
C GLY A 51 0.47 -0.56 0.64
N GLY A 52 1.05 -1.65 1.15
CA GLY A 52 1.83 -2.59 0.35
C GLY A 52 1.03 -3.69 -0.35
N GLY A 53 -0.19 -3.95 0.06
CA GLY A 53 -0.95 -5.09 -0.46
C GLY A 53 -2.01 -4.76 -1.50
N ALA A 54 -2.52 -3.54 -1.52
CA ALA A 54 -3.67 -3.16 -2.36
C ALA A 54 -3.44 -3.43 -3.85
N PHE A 55 -2.30 -3.00 -4.38
CA PHE A 55 -1.98 -3.14 -5.81
C PHE A 55 -1.23 -4.44 -6.16
N THR A 56 -1.17 -5.40 -5.25
CA THR A 56 -0.85 -6.78 -5.60
C THR A 56 -2.03 -7.51 -6.23
N PHE A 57 -3.24 -6.96 -6.09
CA PHE A 57 -4.46 -7.52 -6.67
C PHE A 57 -4.77 -6.86 -8.01
N PRO A 58 -4.84 -7.65 -9.12
CA PRO A 58 -5.12 -7.11 -10.44
C PRO A 58 -6.43 -6.32 -10.52
N ASP A 59 -7.46 -6.72 -9.79
CA ASP A 59 -8.77 -6.05 -9.79
C ASP A 59 -8.66 -4.61 -9.27
N ASN A 60 -7.85 -4.37 -8.25
CA ASN A 60 -7.62 -3.02 -7.71
C ASN A 60 -6.89 -2.14 -8.73
N TRP A 61 -5.91 -2.70 -9.43
CA TRP A 61 -5.20 -2.01 -10.51
C TRP A 61 -6.15 -1.65 -11.66
N GLU A 62 -6.93 -2.62 -12.15
CA GLU A 62 -7.87 -2.40 -13.23
C GLU A 62 -8.91 -1.32 -12.91
N ALA A 63 -9.37 -1.28 -11.65
CA ALA A 63 -10.31 -0.25 -11.20
C ALA A 63 -9.67 1.14 -11.07
N ALA A 64 -8.39 1.23 -10.71
CA ALA A 64 -7.72 2.50 -10.43
C ALA A 64 -7.06 3.13 -11.66
N LYS A 65 -6.56 2.33 -12.59
CA LYS A 65 -5.65 2.79 -13.65
C LYS A 65 -6.24 3.87 -14.57
N GLU A 66 -7.56 3.89 -14.75
CA GLU A 66 -8.24 4.87 -15.59
C GLU A 66 -8.61 6.17 -14.86
N HIS A 67 -8.48 6.19 -13.53
CA HIS A 67 -8.98 7.28 -12.69
C HIS A 67 -7.89 7.93 -11.83
N ALA A 68 -6.74 7.33 -11.71
CA ALA A 68 -5.67 7.80 -10.84
C ALA A 68 -4.29 7.56 -11.44
N LEU A 69 -3.33 8.38 -11.06
CA LEU A 69 -1.92 8.11 -11.31
C LEU A 69 -1.40 7.21 -10.18
N VAL A 70 -1.14 5.96 -10.50
CA VAL A 70 -0.56 5.00 -9.54
C VAL A 70 0.95 5.05 -9.64
N VAL A 71 1.61 5.37 -8.53
CA VAL A 71 3.06 5.51 -8.43
C VAL A 71 3.61 4.42 -7.52
N PHE A 72 4.53 3.63 -8.05
CA PHE A 72 5.29 2.67 -7.25
C PHE A 72 6.49 3.36 -6.60
N LEU A 73 6.53 3.31 -5.27
CA LEU A 73 7.66 3.80 -4.49
C LEU A 73 8.65 2.64 -4.33
N ASP A 74 9.70 2.66 -5.16
CA ASP A 74 10.66 1.57 -5.26
C ASP A 74 11.81 1.75 -4.26
N ALA A 75 12.06 0.74 -3.44
CA ALA A 75 13.22 0.66 -2.57
C ALA A 75 13.60 -0.81 -2.41
N ASP A 76 14.87 -1.10 -2.12
CA ASP A 76 15.31 -2.47 -1.91
C ASP A 76 14.77 -3.07 -0.61
N PHE A 77 14.86 -4.39 -0.48
CA PHE A 77 14.32 -5.08 0.69
C PHE A 77 15.00 -4.62 2.00
N PRO A 78 16.33 -4.48 2.10
CA PRO A 78 16.96 -4.01 3.33
C PRO A 78 16.43 -2.65 3.80
N THR A 79 16.21 -1.72 2.88
CA THR A 79 15.65 -0.40 3.18
C THR A 79 14.21 -0.52 3.70
N CYS A 80 13.38 -1.28 3.01
CA CYS A 80 11.98 -1.51 3.41
C CYS A 80 11.91 -2.22 4.77
N TYR A 81 12.70 -3.26 4.95
CA TYR A 81 12.74 -4.02 6.21
C TYR A 81 13.14 -3.14 7.39
N HIS A 82 14.19 -2.34 7.23
CA HIS A 82 14.65 -1.43 8.27
C HIS A 82 13.55 -0.43 8.69
N ARG A 83 12.74 0.03 7.75
CA ARG A 83 11.65 0.99 8.02
C ARG A 83 10.46 0.38 8.74
N VAL A 84 10.18 -0.92 8.60
CA VAL A 84 8.96 -1.56 9.11
C VAL A 84 9.19 -2.60 10.21
N LYS A 85 10.41 -3.03 10.47
CA LYS A 85 10.75 -4.15 11.37
C LYS A 85 10.17 -4.03 12.78
N ASP A 86 10.02 -2.82 13.28
CA ASP A 86 9.50 -2.53 14.62
C ASP A 86 8.04 -2.06 14.61
N SER A 87 7.36 -2.16 13.47
CA SER A 87 5.97 -1.74 13.33
C SER A 87 5.01 -2.80 13.88
N ASP A 88 3.76 -2.38 14.14
CA ASP A 88 2.68 -3.26 14.57
C ASP A 88 1.88 -3.86 13.41
N ARG A 89 2.35 -3.72 12.17
CA ARG A 89 1.69 -4.28 10.99
C ARG A 89 1.53 -5.79 11.12
N PRO A 90 0.34 -6.36 10.91
CA PRO A 90 0.08 -7.79 11.13
C PRO A 90 1.03 -8.72 10.38
N ILE A 91 1.35 -8.41 9.13
CA ILE A 91 2.25 -9.23 8.31
C ILE A 91 3.68 -9.21 8.88
N VAL A 92 4.15 -8.05 9.36
CA VAL A 92 5.48 -7.92 9.97
C VAL A 92 5.55 -8.71 11.29
N ARG A 93 4.52 -8.60 12.13
CA ARG A 93 4.46 -9.30 13.42
C ARG A 93 4.38 -10.82 13.28
N ARG A 94 3.76 -11.33 12.21
CA ARG A 94 3.54 -12.76 11.97
C ARG A 94 4.65 -13.44 11.20
N SER A 95 5.61 -12.68 10.69
CA SER A 95 6.61 -13.18 9.74
C SER A 95 8.01 -13.07 10.28
N THR A 96 8.86 -14.05 9.94
CA THR A 96 10.30 -13.96 10.11
C THR A 96 10.89 -13.01 9.05
N PRO A 97 12.13 -12.50 9.25
CA PRO A 97 12.79 -11.70 8.21
C PRO A 97 12.88 -12.40 6.86
N LEU A 98 13.13 -13.72 6.85
CA LEU A 98 13.18 -14.50 5.62
C LEU A 98 11.82 -14.57 4.93
N GLN A 99 10.74 -14.75 5.69
CA GLN A 99 9.38 -14.74 5.14
C GLN A 99 9.01 -13.37 4.56
N LEU A 100 9.44 -12.28 5.20
CA LEU A 100 9.22 -10.93 4.68
C LEU A 100 9.98 -10.70 3.37
N GLU A 101 11.21 -11.22 3.26
CA GLU A 101 11.98 -11.13 2.03
C GLU A 101 11.33 -11.91 0.89
N GLU A 102 10.83 -13.10 1.16
CA GLU A 102 10.08 -13.90 0.19
C GLU A 102 8.81 -13.17 -0.27
N LEU A 103 8.09 -12.56 0.66
CA LEU A 103 6.91 -11.76 0.36
C LEU A 103 7.28 -10.55 -0.52
N PHE A 104 8.35 -9.85 -0.21
CA PHE A 104 8.86 -8.74 -0.99
C PHE A 104 9.15 -9.18 -2.44
N ARG A 105 9.86 -10.30 -2.61
CA ARG A 105 10.21 -10.84 -3.92
C ARG A 105 8.98 -11.24 -4.74
N SER A 106 7.96 -11.80 -4.08
CA SER A 106 6.71 -12.19 -4.74
C SER A 106 5.88 -10.99 -5.18
N ARG A 107 5.91 -9.90 -4.39
CA ARG A 107 5.14 -8.68 -4.65
C ARG A 107 5.80 -7.73 -5.65
N TYR A 108 7.12 -7.71 -5.70
CA TYR A 108 7.87 -6.74 -6.50
C TYR A 108 7.46 -6.72 -7.98
N PRO A 109 7.34 -7.86 -8.69
CA PRO A 109 6.86 -7.87 -10.06
C PRO A 109 5.44 -7.33 -10.23
N LEU A 110 4.59 -7.53 -9.22
CA LEU A 110 3.22 -7.03 -9.23
C LEU A 110 3.19 -5.51 -9.09
N TYR A 111 4.03 -4.94 -8.24
CA TYR A 111 4.17 -3.48 -8.14
C TYR A 111 4.63 -2.88 -9.47
N GLN A 112 5.61 -3.51 -10.12
CA GLN A 112 6.09 -3.06 -11.44
C GLN A 112 5.00 -3.14 -12.51
N ALA A 113 4.16 -4.17 -12.47
CA ALA A 113 3.08 -4.38 -13.43
C ALA A 113 1.88 -3.47 -13.17
N HIS A 114 1.62 -3.11 -11.91
CA HIS A 114 0.42 -2.39 -11.48
C HIS A 114 0.71 -0.95 -11.08
N CYS A 115 1.49 -0.24 -11.88
CA CYS A 115 1.76 1.19 -11.69
C CYS A 115 1.91 1.89 -13.04
N HIS A 116 1.72 3.21 -13.03
CA HIS A 116 1.98 4.06 -14.19
C HIS A 116 3.42 4.57 -14.20
N ARG A 117 3.98 4.84 -13.04
CA ARG A 117 5.32 5.39 -12.85
C ARG A 117 5.98 4.78 -11.63
N THR A 118 7.31 4.77 -11.66
CA THR A 118 8.14 4.32 -10.55
C THR A 118 9.01 5.47 -10.08
N VAL A 119 9.11 5.65 -8.76
CA VAL A 119 9.95 6.65 -8.11
C VAL A 119 10.89 5.95 -7.14
N ASP A 120 12.18 6.30 -7.16
CA ASP A 120 13.12 5.82 -6.16
C ASP A 120 12.72 6.37 -4.78
N ALA A 121 12.38 5.47 -3.86
CA ALA A 121 11.96 5.80 -2.51
C ALA A 121 13.04 5.53 -1.45
N SER A 122 14.27 5.25 -1.86
CA SER A 122 15.40 5.08 -0.94
C SER A 122 15.86 6.39 -0.28
N PRO A 123 15.79 7.57 -0.93
CA PRO A 123 16.13 8.86 -0.30
C PRO A 123 15.18 9.24 0.85
N LEU A 124 15.47 10.36 1.51
CA LEU A 124 14.60 10.94 2.54
C LEU A 124 13.26 11.39 1.95
N PRO A 125 12.18 11.38 2.74
CA PRO A 125 10.83 11.71 2.26
C PRO A 125 10.71 13.02 1.48
N PRO A 126 11.34 14.14 1.85
CA PRO A 126 11.25 15.37 1.05
C PRO A 126 11.76 15.20 -0.38
N GLN A 127 12.81 14.41 -0.58
CA GLN A 127 13.36 14.12 -1.91
C GLN A 127 12.42 13.24 -2.74
N VAL A 128 11.80 12.25 -2.10
CA VAL A 128 10.79 11.39 -2.73
C VAL A 128 9.57 12.22 -3.15
N VAL A 129 9.10 13.10 -2.29
CA VAL A 129 7.99 14.03 -2.61
C VAL A 129 8.35 14.91 -3.82
N SER A 130 9.56 15.44 -3.89
CA SER A 130 10.01 16.23 -5.05
C SER A 130 9.98 15.42 -6.34
N SER A 131 10.40 14.15 -6.29
CA SER A 131 10.35 13.24 -7.44
C SER A 131 8.92 12.96 -7.89
N ILE A 132 8.00 12.77 -6.95
CA ILE A 132 6.58 12.57 -7.26
C ILE A 132 5.98 13.82 -7.89
N ARG A 133 6.26 15.00 -7.34
CA ARG A 133 5.77 16.27 -7.88
C ARG A 133 6.25 16.51 -9.32
N ALA A 134 7.42 16.05 -9.67
CA ALA A 134 7.96 16.17 -11.02
C ALA A 134 7.15 15.34 -12.06
N LEU A 135 6.34 14.38 -11.61
CA LEU A 135 5.46 13.58 -12.47
C LEU A 135 4.13 14.28 -12.78
N LEU A 136 3.77 15.26 -11.99
CA LEU A 136 2.50 15.99 -12.10
C LEU A 136 2.66 17.22 -12.99
#